data_1e6989ebd0d5ed9766acd54581d249fb
#
_entry.id   1e6989ebd0d5ed9766acd54581d249fb
#
_cell.length_a   1.000
_cell.length_b   1.000
_cell.length_c   1.000
_cell.angle_alpha   90.00
_cell.angle_beta   90.00
_cell.angle_gamma   90.00
#
_symmetry.space_group_name_H-M   'P 1'
#
loop_
_entity.id
_entity.type
_entity.pdbx_description
1 polymer ?
#
loop_
_entity_poly.entity_id
_entity_poly.type
_entity_poly.pdbx_seq_one_letter_code
_entity_poly.pdbx_strand_id
1 'polypeptide(L)'
;MDGILITILIVTGFLIYKLISSSRKQEGYKRWKATGSGNTTNEETSKNKWEHGAWLRHALGVVTPKTRTCPVFDEEAVVWCANLLGIEVMRLKEILKDVSSHYREFWIRKRRGGYRMISAPDKELKAIQDTIYHRILLSVNVHPAATGFRRQHSIVDNVRPHLGKRYVLKTDIHDFFISIRSPRVKKTFEKIGYPKNISKVLGELCCMRRHLPQGASTSPVLSNIIAYETVSYTHLR
;
A
#
# COMPACT_ATOMS: atom_id res chain seq x y z
N MET A 1 -6.65 28.68 -24.04
CA MET A 1 -7.22 27.43 -24.61
C MET A 1 -6.38 26.21 -24.38
N ASP A 2 -5.18 26.36 -23.82
CA ASP A 2 -4.18 25.25 -23.74
C ASP A 2 -4.32 24.31 -22.56
N GLY A 3 -5.10 24.70 -21.52
CA GLY A 3 -5.31 23.85 -20.35
C GLY A 3 -6.20 22.62 -20.55
N ILE A 4 -7.07 22.65 -21.57
CA ILE A 4 -8.00 21.55 -21.87
C ILE A 4 -7.29 20.41 -22.63
N LEU A 5 -6.34 20.75 -23.49
CA LEU A 5 -5.62 19.76 -24.30
C LEU A 5 -4.70 18.86 -23.46
N ILE A 6 -4.03 19.41 -22.46
CA ILE A 6 -3.13 18.65 -21.55
C ILE A 6 -3.93 17.68 -20.69
N THR A 7 -5.10 18.08 -20.22
CA THR A 7 -5.97 17.21 -19.40
C THR A 7 -6.54 16.05 -20.23
N ILE A 8 -6.88 16.26 -21.49
CA ILE A 8 -7.38 15.22 -22.40
C ILE A 8 -6.27 14.20 -22.73
N LEU A 9 -5.03 14.64 -22.93
CA LEU A 9 -3.89 13.75 -23.23
C LEU A 9 -3.55 12.84 -22.05
N ILE A 10 -3.61 13.33 -20.83
CA ILE A 10 -3.39 12.53 -19.62
C ILE A 10 -4.52 11.50 -19.43
N VAL A 11 -5.77 11.90 -19.68
CA VAL A 11 -6.94 11.02 -19.57
C VAL A 11 -6.94 9.93 -20.64
N THR A 12 -6.60 10.25 -21.89
CA THR A 12 -6.54 9.26 -22.98
C THR A 12 -5.35 8.30 -22.82
N GLY A 13 -4.18 8.76 -22.42
CA GLY A 13 -3.02 7.91 -22.12
C GLY A 13 -3.32 6.93 -20.97
N PHE A 14 -4.02 7.39 -19.93
CA PHE A 14 -4.42 6.57 -18.78
C PHE A 14 -5.52 5.55 -19.13
N LEU A 15 -6.48 5.93 -19.99
CA LEU A 15 -7.51 5.02 -20.51
C LEU A 15 -6.90 3.93 -21.40
N ILE A 16 -5.96 4.26 -22.26
CA ILE A 16 -5.24 3.29 -23.10
C ILE A 16 -4.42 2.33 -22.25
N TYR A 17 -3.70 2.83 -21.23
CA TYR A 17 -2.97 1.99 -20.28
C TYR A 17 -3.91 1.05 -19.50
N LYS A 18 -5.08 1.53 -19.09
CA LYS A 18 -6.09 0.74 -18.38
C LYS A 18 -6.71 -0.34 -19.26
N LEU A 19 -6.97 -0.06 -20.53
CA LEU A 19 -7.47 -1.02 -21.53
C LEU A 19 -6.44 -2.12 -21.82
N ILE A 20 -5.18 -1.76 -22.04
CA ILE A 20 -4.08 -2.70 -22.28
C ILE A 20 -3.82 -3.58 -21.05
N SER A 21 -3.82 -3.00 -19.85
CA SER A 21 -3.64 -3.73 -18.59
C SER A 21 -4.82 -4.67 -18.29
N SER A 22 -6.06 -4.26 -18.60
CA SER A 22 -7.26 -5.09 -18.43
C SER A 22 -7.29 -6.26 -19.42
N SER A 23 -6.89 -6.04 -20.67
CA SER A 23 -6.81 -7.07 -21.72
C SER A 23 -5.79 -8.15 -21.35
N ARG A 24 -4.57 -7.77 -20.94
CA ARG A 24 -3.55 -8.74 -20.48
C ARG A 24 -3.99 -9.57 -19.27
N LYS A 25 -4.76 -8.98 -18.35
CA LYS A 25 -5.32 -9.71 -17.18
C LYS A 25 -6.39 -10.71 -17.58
N GLN A 26 -7.21 -10.40 -18.59
CA GLN A 26 -8.23 -11.34 -19.11
C GLN A 26 -7.62 -12.49 -19.89
N GLU A 27 -6.58 -12.26 -20.67
CA GLU A 27 -5.90 -13.33 -21.40
C GLU A 27 -5.17 -14.32 -20.48
N GLY A 28 -4.49 -13.79 -19.44
CA GLY A 28 -3.87 -14.63 -18.41
C GLY A 28 -4.89 -15.52 -17.68
N TYR A 29 -6.07 -14.96 -17.34
CA TYR A 29 -7.14 -15.70 -16.69
C TYR A 29 -7.79 -16.75 -17.61
N LYS A 30 -8.00 -16.44 -18.90
CA LYS A 30 -8.52 -17.37 -19.91
C LYS A 30 -7.56 -18.54 -20.15
N ARG A 31 -6.26 -18.24 -20.23
CA ARG A 31 -5.21 -19.27 -20.42
C ARG A 31 -5.13 -20.23 -19.23
N TRP A 32 -5.24 -19.71 -18.00
CA TRP A 32 -5.30 -20.53 -16.80
C TRP A 32 -6.54 -21.46 -16.77
N LYS A 33 -7.72 -20.92 -17.15
CA LYS A 33 -8.97 -21.71 -17.20
C LYS A 33 -8.94 -22.84 -18.25
N ALA A 34 -8.19 -22.64 -19.32
CA ALA A 34 -8.04 -23.64 -20.39
C ALA A 34 -7.06 -24.76 -20.03
N THR A 35 -6.08 -24.53 -19.14
CA THR A 35 -5.07 -25.52 -18.73
C THR A 35 -5.36 -26.22 -17.41
N GLY A 36 -6.35 -25.74 -16.63
CA GLY A 36 -6.67 -26.24 -15.29
C GLY A 36 -7.79 -27.27 -15.18
N SER A 37 -8.26 -27.81 -16.31
CA SER A 37 -9.34 -28.84 -16.32
C SER A 37 -8.76 -30.25 -16.34
N GLY A 38 -8.18 -30.69 -15.24
CA GLY A 38 -7.80 -32.07 -14.99
C GLY A 38 -8.29 -32.52 -13.62
N ASN A 39 -9.05 -33.62 -13.57
CA ASN A 39 -9.59 -34.25 -12.37
C ASN A 39 -8.57 -34.40 -11.25
N THR A 40 -8.83 -33.80 -10.10
CA THR A 40 -8.08 -34.11 -8.87
C THR A 40 -9.01 -34.30 -7.68
N THR A 41 -8.75 -35.35 -6.94
CA THR A 41 -9.48 -35.82 -5.76
C THR A 41 -9.33 -34.89 -4.55
N ASN A 42 -10.30 -34.95 -3.63
CA ASN A 42 -10.51 -34.00 -2.51
C ASN A 42 -9.36 -33.76 -1.49
N GLU A 43 -8.23 -34.43 -1.60
CA GLU A 43 -7.09 -34.23 -0.68
C GLU A 43 -6.07 -33.16 -1.16
N GLU A 44 -6.07 -32.78 -2.43
CA GLU A 44 -5.15 -31.77 -2.98
C GLU A 44 -5.64 -30.32 -2.81
N THR A 45 -6.88 -30.11 -2.38
CA THR A 45 -7.49 -28.76 -2.27
C THR A 45 -6.86 -27.88 -1.19
N SER A 46 -6.19 -28.44 -0.20
CA SER A 46 -5.53 -27.66 0.87
C SER A 46 -4.14 -27.13 0.45
N LYS A 47 -3.39 -27.87 -0.36
CA LYS A 47 -2.06 -27.47 -0.85
C LYS A 47 -2.12 -26.41 -1.96
N ASN A 48 -3.11 -26.51 -2.85
CA ASN A 48 -3.26 -25.59 -3.99
C ASN A 48 -3.65 -24.15 -3.61
N LYS A 49 -4.13 -23.91 -2.39
CA LYS A 49 -4.52 -22.57 -1.91
C LYS A 49 -3.32 -21.61 -1.79
N TRP A 50 -2.11 -22.15 -1.64
CA TRP A 50 -0.87 -21.37 -1.50
C TRP A 50 -0.19 -21.07 -2.85
N GLU A 51 -0.35 -21.93 -3.84
CA GLU A 51 0.28 -21.78 -5.16
C GLU A 51 -0.36 -20.68 -6.01
N HIS A 52 -1.66 -20.42 -5.84
CA HIS A 52 -2.37 -19.34 -6.54
C HIS A 52 -1.78 -17.94 -6.26
N GLY A 53 -1.29 -17.72 -5.04
CA GLY A 53 -0.62 -16.47 -4.68
C GLY A 53 0.76 -16.31 -5.34
N ALA A 54 1.47 -17.40 -5.57
CA ALA A 54 2.79 -17.40 -6.20
C ALA A 54 2.68 -17.10 -7.71
N TRP A 55 1.70 -17.70 -8.40
CA TRP A 55 1.47 -17.47 -9.83
C TRP A 55 1.03 -16.01 -10.13
N LEU A 56 0.12 -15.46 -9.33
CA LEU A 56 -0.32 -14.06 -9.48
C LEU A 56 0.84 -13.08 -9.27
N ARG A 57 1.75 -13.37 -8.36
CA ARG A 57 2.97 -12.57 -8.16
C ARG A 57 3.86 -12.60 -9.40
N HIS A 58 4.00 -13.75 -10.04
CA HIS A 58 4.77 -13.91 -11.28
C HIS A 58 4.09 -13.21 -12.47
N ALA A 59 2.77 -13.34 -12.61
CA ALA A 59 1.98 -12.71 -13.67
C ALA A 59 1.93 -11.18 -13.57
N LEU A 60 2.09 -10.62 -12.36
CA LEU A 60 2.14 -9.17 -12.10
C LEU A 60 3.56 -8.60 -12.21
N GLY A 61 4.57 -9.39 -12.59
CA GLY A 61 5.96 -8.95 -12.70
C GLY A 61 6.59 -8.57 -11.34
N VAL A 62 6.03 -9.08 -10.24
CA VAL A 62 6.63 -8.93 -8.91
C VAL A 62 7.80 -9.90 -8.83
N VAL A 63 8.95 -9.46 -9.30
CA VAL A 63 10.21 -10.20 -9.13
C VAL A 63 10.51 -10.26 -7.64
N THR A 64 10.34 -11.43 -7.02
CA THR A 64 10.88 -11.68 -5.69
C THR A 64 12.40 -11.75 -5.84
N PRO A 65 13.17 -10.86 -5.21
CA PRO A 65 14.62 -10.97 -5.25
C PRO A 65 15.03 -12.32 -4.63
N LYS A 66 15.82 -13.11 -5.36
CA LYS A 66 16.26 -14.47 -4.99
C LYS A 66 17.15 -14.52 -3.72
N THR A 67 17.63 -13.37 -3.25
CA THR A 67 18.38 -13.26 -1.99
C THR A 67 17.98 -11.96 -1.30
N ARG A 68 17.22 -12.07 -0.21
CA ARG A 68 17.05 -10.96 0.72
C ARG A 68 18.33 -10.85 1.56
N THR A 69 19.20 -9.92 1.20
CA THR A 69 20.13 -9.38 2.18
C THR A 69 19.28 -8.67 3.23
N CYS A 70 19.33 -9.14 4.48
CA CYS A 70 18.68 -8.45 5.59
C CYS A 70 19.20 -7.00 5.60
N PRO A 71 18.29 -6.01 5.67
CA PRO A 71 18.75 -4.63 5.74
C PRO A 71 19.57 -4.44 7.02
N VAL A 72 20.80 -3.99 6.87
CA VAL A 72 21.65 -3.63 8.03
C VAL A 72 21.06 -2.36 8.62
N PHE A 73 20.64 -2.44 9.88
CA PHE A 73 20.14 -1.31 10.66
C PHE A 73 21.23 -0.85 11.64
N ASP A 74 21.27 0.45 11.87
CA ASP A 74 22.08 1.06 12.90
C ASP A 74 21.56 0.64 14.28
N GLU A 75 22.44 0.18 15.15
CA GLU A 75 22.12 -0.33 16.49
C GLU A 75 21.44 0.73 17.34
N GLU A 76 21.97 1.96 17.33
CA GLU A 76 21.41 3.09 18.09
C GLU A 76 19.98 3.43 17.63
N ALA A 77 19.73 3.37 16.30
CA ALA A 77 18.40 3.60 15.75
C ALA A 77 17.42 2.51 16.17
N VAL A 78 17.86 1.26 16.25
CA VAL A 78 17.00 0.15 16.71
C VAL A 78 16.66 0.31 18.19
N VAL A 79 17.65 0.64 19.04
CA VAL A 79 17.43 0.91 20.47
C VAL A 79 16.47 2.07 20.67
N TRP A 80 16.68 3.16 19.96
CA TRP A 80 15.78 4.32 20.01
C TRP A 80 14.35 3.97 19.62
N CYS A 81 14.18 3.24 18.50
CA CYS A 81 12.86 2.79 18.04
C CYS A 81 12.21 1.82 19.05
N ALA A 82 12.97 0.90 19.63
CA ALA A 82 12.47 -0.03 20.64
C ALA A 82 11.90 0.70 21.86
N ASN A 83 12.61 1.71 22.35
CA ASN A 83 12.15 2.56 23.45
C ASN A 83 10.88 3.35 23.09
N LEU A 84 10.85 3.94 21.89
CA LEU A 84 9.66 4.65 21.40
C LEU A 84 8.45 3.73 21.30
N LEU A 85 8.65 2.50 20.81
CA LEU A 85 7.58 1.54 20.53
C LEU A 85 7.17 0.75 21.78
N GLY A 86 7.97 0.78 22.85
CA GLY A 86 7.74 0.02 24.08
C GLY A 86 7.92 -1.48 23.86
N ILE A 87 8.88 -1.88 23.06
CA ILE A 87 9.22 -3.27 22.75
C ILE A 87 10.68 -3.55 23.11
N GLU A 88 10.97 -4.80 23.46
CA GLU A 88 12.35 -5.23 23.71
C GLU A 88 13.23 -5.12 22.45
N VAL A 89 14.47 -4.66 22.62
CA VAL A 89 15.42 -4.43 21.51
C VAL A 89 15.67 -5.70 20.70
N MET A 90 15.87 -6.83 21.39
CA MET A 90 16.11 -8.12 20.73
C MET A 90 14.89 -8.55 19.91
N ARG A 91 13.69 -8.34 20.45
CA ARG A 91 12.44 -8.68 19.76
C ARG A 91 12.24 -7.80 18.51
N LEU A 92 12.52 -6.50 18.61
CA LEU A 92 12.48 -5.61 17.44
C LEU A 92 13.47 -6.03 16.36
N LYS A 93 14.68 -6.45 16.73
CA LYS A 93 15.68 -6.98 15.79
C LYS A 93 15.18 -8.23 15.07
N GLU A 94 14.52 -9.15 15.77
CA GLU A 94 13.92 -10.34 15.15
C GLU A 94 12.86 -9.98 14.11
N ILE A 95 11.94 -9.08 14.45
CA ILE A 95 10.91 -8.61 13.52
C ILE A 95 11.54 -7.96 12.29
N LEU A 96 12.58 -7.13 12.48
CA LEU A 96 13.27 -6.43 11.41
C LEU A 96 14.03 -7.36 10.45
N LYS A 97 14.40 -8.58 10.87
CA LYS A 97 15.02 -9.58 9.97
C LYS A 97 14.08 -9.96 8.83
N ASP A 98 12.80 -10.15 9.09
CA ASP A 98 11.78 -10.39 8.07
C ASP A 98 10.39 -9.88 8.49
N VAL A 99 10.19 -8.57 8.34
CA VAL A 99 8.89 -7.94 8.60
C VAL A 99 7.76 -8.57 7.77
N SER A 100 8.08 -9.15 6.61
CA SER A 100 7.05 -9.71 5.73
C SER A 100 6.48 -11.03 6.24
N SER A 101 7.21 -11.78 7.08
CA SER A 101 6.70 -12.99 7.72
C SER A 101 5.59 -12.71 8.74
N HIS A 102 5.55 -11.47 9.26
CA HIS A 102 4.52 -10.98 10.18
C HIS A 102 3.22 -10.55 9.49
N TYR A 103 3.07 -10.83 8.18
CA TYR A 103 1.83 -10.55 7.44
C TYR A 103 1.16 -11.83 6.96
N ARG A 104 -0.17 -11.89 7.15
CA ARG A 104 -1.04 -12.88 6.54
C ARG A 104 -1.74 -12.28 5.32
N GLU A 105 -1.57 -12.91 4.15
CA GLU A 105 -2.20 -12.50 2.91
C GLU A 105 -3.47 -13.33 2.63
N PHE A 106 -4.56 -12.66 2.27
CA PHE A 106 -5.80 -13.29 1.85
C PHE A 106 -6.57 -12.42 0.86
N TRP A 107 -7.49 -13.04 0.12
CA TRP A 107 -8.29 -12.39 -0.90
C TRP A 107 -9.68 -12.06 -0.41
N ILE A 108 -10.14 -10.83 -0.67
CA ILE A 108 -11.51 -10.39 -0.42
C ILE A 108 -12.19 -10.12 -1.76
N ARG A 109 -13.42 -10.63 -1.93
CA ARG A 109 -14.25 -10.36 -3.11
C ARG A 109 -14.72 -8.90 -3.10
N LYS A 110 -14.55 -8.20 -4.23
CA LYS A 110 -15.08 -6.84 -4.42
C LYS A 110 -16.56 -6.89 -4.80
N ARG A 111 -17.35 -5.89 -4.39
CA ARG A 111 -18.80 -5.80 -4.70
C ARG A 111 -19.09 -5.84 -6.21
N ARG A 112 -18.24 -5.23 -7.04
CA ARG A 112 -18.41 -5.14 -8.51
C ARG A 112 -17.62 -6.22 -9.26
N GLY A 113 -17.33 -7.34 -8.62
CA GLY A 113 -16.52 -8.44 -9.19
C GLY A 113 -15.02 -8.25 -9.02
N GLY A 114 -14.28 -9.36 -9.17
CA GLY A 114 -12.83 -9.44 -8.92
C GLY A 114 -12.48 -9.54 -7.44
N TYR A 115 -11.19 -9.61 -7.17
CA TYR A 115 -10.64 -9.81 -5.82
C TYR A 115 -9.68 -8.69 -5.46
N ARG A 116 -9.51 -8.49 -4.16
CA ARG A 116 -8.54 -7.58 -3.56
C ARG A 116 -7.67 -8.38 -2.59
N MET A 117 -6.36 -8.30 -2.74
CA MET A 117 -5.44 -8.90 -1.79
C MET A 117 -5.29 -7.98 -0.58
N ILE A 118 -5.46 -8.55 0.60
CA ILE A 118 -5.24 -7.89 1.88
C ILE A 118 -4.03 -8.55 2.53
N SER A 119 -3.12 -7.71 3.01
CA SER A 119 -1.95 -8.12 3.78
C SER A 119 -2.14 -7.60 5.20
N ALA A 120 -2.71 -8.43 6.07
CA ALA A 120 -2.98 -8.07 7.46
C ALA A 120 -1.76 -8.39 8.32
N PRO A 121 -1.23 -7.44 9.11
CA PRO A 121 -0.18 -7.72 10.07
C PRO A 121 -0.70 -8.65 11.17
N ASP A 122 0.18 -9.46 11.76
CA ASP A 122 -0.11 -10.21 12.98
C ASP A 122 -0.34 -9.26 14.17
N LYS A 123 -0.70 -9.81 15.32
CA LYS A 123 -1.04 -9.01 16.51
C LYS A 123 0.13 -8.14 16.98
N GLU A 124 1.34 -8.66 16.89
CA GLU A 124 2.54 -7.99 17.37
C GLU A 124 2.95 -6.83 16.47
N LEU A 125 3.11 -7.09 15.17
CA LEU A 125 3.42 -6.04 14.19
C LEU A 125 2.31 -4.99 14.12
N LYS A 126 1.04 -5.41 14.28
CA LYS A 126 -0.09 -4.48 14.36
C LYS A 126 0.04 -3.54 15.56
N ALA A 127 0.38 -4.03 16.74
CA ALA A 127 0.57 -3.21 17.95
C ALA A 127 1.70 -2.18 17.75
N ILE A 128 2.80 -2.60 17.11
CA ILE A 128 3.90 -1.70 16.73
C ILE A 128 3.41 -0.61 15.77
N GLN A 129 2.69 -1.00 14.73
CA GLN A 129 2.15 -0.06 13.75
C GLN A 129 1.10 0.89 14.35
N ASP A 130 0.26 0.40 15.26
CA ASP A 130 -0.69 1.23 15.99
C ASP A 130 0.04 2.26 16.88
N THR A 131 1.16 1.88 17.49
CA THR A 131 2.02 2.80 18.26
C THR A 131 2.64 3.87 17.34
N ILE A 132 3.19 3.48 16.19
CA ILE A 132 3.69 4.44 15.19
C ILE A 132 2.58 5.39 14.74
N TYR A 133 1.40 4.87 14.47
CA TYR A 133 0.24 5.66 14.09
C TYR A 133 -0.11 6.72 15.14
N HIS A 134 -0.26 6.29 16.41
CA HIS A 134 -0.71 7.18 17.48
C HIS A 134 0.35 8.19 17.93
N ARG A 135 1.62 7.76 18.03
CA ARG A 135 2.70 8.63 18.57
C ARG A 135 3.35 9.53 17.53
N ILE A 136 3.32 9.13 16.25
CA ILE A 136 4.02 9.85 15.19
C ILE A 136 3.05 10.40 14.16
N LEU A 137 2.29 9.50 13.49
CA LEU A 137 1.59 9.87 12.26
C LEU A 137 0.31 10.70 12.51
N LEU A 138 -0.33 10.52 13.66
CA LEU A 138 -1.58 11.21 13.97
C LEU A 138 -1.41 12.72 14.11
N SER A 139 -0.23 13.18 14.52
CA SER A 139 0.11 14.61 14.67
C SER A 139 0.49 15.29 13.37
N VAL A 140 0.71 14.53 12.29
CA VAL A 140 1.17 15.07 11.01
C VAL A 140 -0.01 15.64 10.23
N ASN A 141 0.14 16.89 9.78
CA ASN A 141 -0.87 17.53 8.96
C ASN A 141 -0.99 16.86 7.60
N VAL A 142 -2.22 16.57 7.18
CA VAL A 142 -2.56 16.09 5.85
C VAL A 142 -3.35 17.15 5.09
N HIS A 143 -3.34 17.10 3.77
CA HIS A 143 -4.03 18.10 2.95
C HIS A 143 -5.54 18.15 3.30
N PRO A 144 -6.16 19.33 3.43
CA PRO A 144 -7.58 19.46 3.80
C PRO A 144 -8.53 18.70 2.88
N ALA A 145 -8.23 18.60 1.60
CA ALA A 145 -9.02 17.83 0.63
C ALA A 145 -8.91 16.30 0.80
N ALA A 146 -7.94 15.79 1.57
CA ALA A 146 -7.84 14.38 1.91
C ALA A 146 -8.80 14.06 3.07
N THR A 147 -10.05 13.78 2.77
CA THR A 147 -11.10 13.46 3.76
C THR A 147 -11.14 11.98 4.13
N GLY A 148 -10.63 11.10 3.25
CA GLY A 148 -10.54 9.66 3.52
C GLY A 148 -9.54 9.31 4.63
N PHE A 149 -9.87 8.29 5.43
CA PHE A 149 -9.02 7.78 6.53
C PHE A 149 -8.68 8.80 7.62
N ARG A 150 -9.49 9.85 7.78
CA ARG A 150 -9.33 10.87 8.82
C ARG A 150 -10.40 10.73 9.88
N ARG A 151 -10.02 10.92 11.15
CA ARG A 151 -11.00 11.05 12.25
C ARG A 151 -11.88 12.27 12.03
N GLN A 152 -13.15 12.18 12.43
CA GLN A 152 -14.14 13.27 12.34
C GLN A 152 -14.46 13.74 10.91
N HIS A 153 -14.05 13.00 9.89
CA HIS A 153 -14.43 13.23 8.50
C HIS A 153 -15.34 12.12 7.99
N SER A 154 -16.34 12.51 7.22
CA SER A 154 -17.33 11.61 6.63
C SER A 154 -17.32 11.65 5.10
N ILE A 155 -18.08 10.76 4.48
CA ILE A 155 -18.34 10.81 3.04
C ILE A 155 -19.01 12.14 2.63
N VAL A 156 -19.83 12.73 3.52
CA VAL A 156 -20.49 14.02 3.28
C VAL A 156 -19.46 15.13 3.10
N ASP A 157 -18.40 15.17 3.92
CA ASP A 157 -17.34 16.16 3.81
C ASP A 157 -16.57 16.05 2.50
N ASN A 158 -16.43 14.83 1.97
CA ASN A 158 -15.84 14.59 0.66
C ASN A 158 -16.75 15.09 -0.48
N VAL A 159 -18.06 14.93 -0.36
CA VAL A 159 -19.00 15.29 -1.42
C VAL A 159 -19.34 16.78 -1.43
N ARG A 160 -19.41 17.42 -0.25
CA ARG A 160 -19.85 18.81 -0.08
C ARG A 160 -19.20 19.83 -1.03
N PRO A 161 -17.87 19.83 -1.29
CA PRO A 161 -17.24 20.75 -2.23
C PRO A 161 -17.70 20.58 -3.70
N HIS A 162 -18.28 19.43 -4.03
CA HIS A 162 -18.71 19.07 -5.39
C HIS A 162 -20.18 19.33 -5.64
N LEU A 163 -20.96 19.69 -4.61
CA LEU A 163 -22.39 20.00 -4.75
C LEU A 163 -22.57 21.26 -5.61
N GLY A 164 -23.58 21.25 -6.47
CA GLY A 164 -23.91 22.36 -7.36
C GLY A 164 -22.90 22.61 -8.49
N LYS A 165 -21.86 21.78 -8.64
CA LYS A 165 -20.92 21.89 -9.75
C LYS A 165 -21.51 21.29 -11.03
N ARG A 166 -21.37 22.02 -12.14
CA ARG A 166 -21.85 21.58 -13.47
C ARG A 166 -21.15 20.32 -13.97
N TYR A 167 -19.86 20.17 -13.63
CA TYR A 167 -19.04 19.02 -14.02
C TYR A 167 -18.24 18.51 -12.82
N VAL A 168 -18.20 17.19 -12.66
CA VAL A 168 -17.39 16.51 -11.67
C VAL A 168 -16.58 15.42 -12.35
N LEU A 169 -15.25 15.53 -12.29
CA LEU A 169 -14.33 14.51 -12.77
C LEU A 169 -13.94 13.58 -11.62
N LYS A 170 -14.23 12.29 -11.79
CA LYS A 170 -13.82 11.24 -10.84
C LYS A 170 -12.69 10.42 -11.44
N THR A 171 -11.54 10.43 -10.78
CA THR A 171 -10.39 9.59 -11.13
C THR A 171 -10.03 8.66 -9.95
N ASP A 172 -9.37 7.55 -10.25
CA ASP A 172 -8.90 6.60 -9.23
C ASP A 172 -7.48 6.15 -9.57
N ILE A 173 -6.61 6.11 -8.56
CA ILE A 173 -5.24 5.66 -8.73
C ILE A 173 -5.21 4.13 -8.58
N HIS A 174 -4.85 3.46 -9.67
CA HIS A 174 -4.72 2.01 -9.66
C HIS A 174 -3.60 1.56 -8.74
N ASP A 175 -3.92 0.56 -7.87
CA ASP A 175 -2.98 -0.05 -6.93
C ASP A 175 -2.19 0.98 -6.08
N PHE A 176 -2.91 2.02 -5.58
CA PHE A 176 -2.32 3.18 -4.92
C PHE A 176 -1.33 2.82 -3.81
N PHE A 177 -1.71 1.95 -2.86
CA PHE A 177 -0.82 1.54 -1.77
C PHE A 177 0.44 0.83 -2.28
N ILE A 178 0.29 -0.07 -3.24
CA ILE A 178 1.41 -0.82 -3.83
C ILE A 178 2.35 0.10 -4.63
N SER A 179 1.85 1.19 -5.20
CA SER A 179 2.65 2.18 -5.91
C SER A 179 3.56 2.99 -4.98
N ILE A 180 3.22 3.06 -3.68
CA ILE A 180 4.03 3.76 -2.68
C ILE A 180 5.14 2.84 -2.19
N ARG A 181 6.36 3.09 -2.67
CA ARG A 181 7.54 2.30 -2.36
C ARG A 181 8.19 2.71 -1.04
N SER A 182 8.88 1.74 -0.37
CA SER A 182 9.61 1.93 0.89
C SER A 182 10.52 3.16 0.92
N PRO A 183 11.30 3.52 -0.13
CA PRO A 183 12.10 4.74 -0.09
C PRO A 183 11.28 6.01 0.09
N ARG A 184 10.07 6.07 -0.48
CA ARG A 184 9.17 7.21 -0.32
C ARG A 184 8.61 7.29 1.10
N VAL A 185 8.30 6.14 1.70
CA VAL A 185 7.88 6.05 3.11
C VAL A 185 8.99 6.52 4.05
N LYS A 186 10.23 6.05 3.85
CA LYS A 186 11.41 6.47 4.63
C LYS A 186 11.63 7.98 4.53
N LYS A 187 11.60 8.52 3.31
CA LYS A 187 11.72 9.97 3.08
C LYS A 187 10.60 10.77 3.76
N THR A 188 9.42 10.18 3.92
CA THR A 188 8.31 10.82 4.65
C THR A 188 8.65 10.94 6.13
N PHE A 189 9.20 9.92 6.78
CA PHE A 189 9.67 10.03 8.16
C PHE A 189 10.81 11.05 8.31
N GLU A 190 11.72 11.13 7.34
CA GLU A 190 12.76 12.18 7.32
C GLU A 190 12.14 13.60 7.25
N LYS A 191 11.12 13.80 6.40
CA LYS A 191 10.37 15.07 6.30
C LYS A 191 9.61 15.43 7.59
N ILE A 192 9.15 14.44 8.35
CA ILE A 192 8.52 14.61 9.65
C ILE A 192 9.54 15.10 10.70
N GLY A 193 10.84 14.88 10.47
CA GLY A 193 11.92 15.33 11.33
C GLY A 193 12.77 14.21 11.95
N TYR A 194 12.54 12.96 11.57
CA TYR A 194 13.36 11.85 12.08
C TYR A 194 14.69 11.71 11.33
N PRO A 195 15.78 11.41 12.03
CA PRO A 195 17.07 11.08 11.41
C PRO A 195 16.94 9.93 10.42
N LYS A 196 17.80 9.90 9.41
CA LYS A 196 17.76 8.93 8.31
C LYS A 196 17.84 7.47 8.76
N ASN A 197 18.65 7.16 9.78
CA ASN A 197 18.77 5.82 10.36
C ASN A 197 17.46 5.38 11.06
N ILE A 198 16.83 6.25 11.85
CA ILE A 198 15.53 6.00 12.50
C ILE A 198 14.43 5.87 11.45
N SER A 199 14.39 6.76 10.46
CA SER A 199 13.43 6.73 9.35
C SER A 199 13.50 5.42 8.55
N LYS A 200 14.69 4.82 8.46
CA LYS A 200 14.90 3.51 7.83
C LYS A 200 14.20 2.40 8.61
N VAL A 201 14.31 2.37 9.94
CA VAL A 201 13.65 1.39 10.81
C VAL A 201 12.13 1.56 10.76
N LEU A 202 11.63 2.78 11.00
CA LEU A 202 10.19 3.08 10.98
C LEU A 202 9.56 2.76 9.62
N GLY A 203 10.27 3.10 8.53
CA GLY A 203 9.80 2.82 7.17
C GLY A 203 9.74 1.33 6.85
N GLU A 204 10.65 0.52 7.39
CA GLU A 204 10.62 -0.94 7.20
C GLU A 204 9.45 -1.58 7.95
N LEU A 205 9.18 -1.16 9.20
CA LEU A 205 8.04 -1.64 10.00
C LEU A 205 6.67 -1.31 9.37
N CYS A 206 6.60 -0.26 8.55
CA CYS A 206 5.38 0.15 7.86
C CYS A 206 5.24 -0.45 6.45
N CYS A 207 6.25 -1.13 5.93
CA CYS A 207 6.26 -1.66 4.57
C CYS A 207 6.30 -3.20 4.57
N MET A 208 5.67 -3.77 3.55
CA MET A 208 5.77 -5.19 3.22
C MET A 208 6.33 -5.32 1.81
N ARG A 209 7.38 -6.14 1.61
CA ARG A 209 8.00 -6.34 0.28
C ARG A 209 8.28 -5.03 -0.45
N ARG A 210 8.80 -4.02 0.28
CA ARG A 210 9.20 -2.71 -0.22
C ARG A 210 8.09 -1.79 -0.72
N HIS A 211 6.83 -2.01 -0.34
CA HIS A 211 5.70 -1.11 -0.61
C HIS A 211 4.73 -1.06 0.57
N LEU A 212 3.80 -0.10 0.57
CA LEU A 212 2.75 -0.03 1.58
C LEU A 212 1.79 -1.21 1.41
N PRO A 213 1.55 -2.02 2.47
CA PRO A 213 0.59 -3.11 2.42
C PRO A 213 -0.85 -2.60 2.51
N GLN A 214 -1.76 -3.28 1.82
CA GLN A 214 -3.19 -3.04 1.96
C GLN A 214 -3.75 -3.85 3.13
N GLY A 215 -3.88 -3.22 4.29
CA GLY A 215 -4.39 -3.85 5.53
C GLY A 215 -3.61 -3.48 6.78
N ALA A 216 -2.47 -2.77 6.65
CA ALA A 216 -1.73 -2.25 7.80
C ALA A 216 -2.37 -0.97 8.34
N SER A 217 -2.27 -0.77 9.66
CA SER A 217 -2.84 0.40 10.37
C SER A 217 -2.21 1.72 9.92
N THR A 218 -0.94 1.72 9.55
CA THR A 218 -0.19 2.91 9.15
C THR A 218 -0.40 3.30 7.68
N SER A 219 -0.76 2.35 6.81
CA SER A 219 -0.84 2.58 5.36
C SER A 219 -1.80 3.70 4.96
N PRO A 220 -3.02 3.83 5.53
CA PRO A 220 -3.95 4.89 5.15
C PRO A 220 -3.41 6.29 5.44
N VAL A 221 -2.84 6.50 6.62
CA VAL A 221 -2.31 7.81 7.02
C VAL A 221 -1.05 8.15 6.25
N LEU A 222 -0.11 7.22 6.13
CA LEU A 222 1.09 7.41 5.32
C LEU A 222 0.74 7.75 3.87
N SER A 223 -0.28 7.11 3.30
CA SER A 223 -0.72 7.42 1.94
C SER A 223 -1.25 8.86 1.81
N ASN A 224 -2.00 9.35 2.80
CA ASN A 224 -2.47 10.73 2.83
C ASN A 224 -1.34 11.76 2.97
N ILE A 225 -0.36 11.48 3.84
CA ILE A 225 0.81 12.35 4.03
C ILE A 225 1.64 12.39 2.74
N ILE A 226 1.86 11.24 2.11
CA ILE A 226 2.64 11.13 0.88
C ILE A 226 1.93 11.79 -0.32
N ALA A 227 0.60 11.70 -0.37
CA ALA A 227 -0.20 12.31 -1.41
C ALA A 227 -0.34 13.84 -1.24
N TYR A 228 0.05 14.42 -0.10
CA TYR A 228 -0.10 15.85 0.19
C TYR A 228 0.40 16.73 -0.97
N GLU A 229 1.60 16.49 -1.46
CA GLU A 229 2.20 17.25 -2.56
C GLU A 229 1.38 17.11 -3.86
N THR A 230 0.91 15.91 -4.16
CA THR A 230 0.13 15.62 -5.35
C THR A 230 -1.25 16.27 -5.28
N VAL A 231 -1.93 16.17 -4.13
CA VAL A 231 -3.26 16.76 -3.89
C VAL A 231 -3.16 18.29 -3.88
N SER A 232 -2.13 18.86 -3.23
CA SER A 232 -1.87 20.29 -3.24
C SER A 232 -1.73 20.83 -4.65
N TYR A 233 -1.01 20.12 -5.52
CA TYR A 233 -0.83 20.55 -6.92
C TYR A 233 -2.13 20.51 -7.73
N THR A 234 -3.02 19.58 -7.47
CA THR A 234 -4.30 19.44 -8.18
C THR A 234 -5.39 20.40 -7.70
N HIS A 235 -5.26 20.94 -6.49
CA HIS A 235 -6.24 21.86 -5.86
C HIS A 235 -5.81 23.33 -5.87
N LEU A 236 -4.68 23.68 -6.51
CA LEU A 236 -4.17 25.06 -6.57
C LEU A 236 -4.86 25.94 -7.65
N ARG A 237 -6.04 25.53 -8.18
CA ARG A 237 -6.82 26.36 -9.11
C ARG A 237 -8.32 26.20 -8.90
#